data_ca971912cd2a3b96a7481c7a00daace7
#
_entry.id   ca971912cd2a3b96a7481c7a00daace7
#
_cell.length_a   1.000
_cell.length_b   1.000
_cell.length_c   1.000
_cell.angle_alpha   90.00
_cell.angle_beta   90.00
_cell.angle_gamma   90.00
#
_symmetry.space_group_name_H-M   'P 1'
#
loop_
_entity.id
_entity.type
_entity.pdbx_description
1 polymer ?
#
loop_
_entity_poly.entity_id
_entity_poly.type
_entity_poly.pdbx_seq_one_letter_code
_entity_poly.pdbx_strand_id
1 'polypeptide(L)'
;MKFSDLLRMSINNLRRRKLRTGLTVLGVVIGTASIVVMVSLGIGLKEITVEQYESSGSLTKIQVYRNYGMGGSENEEDGFITDKTIESFKAIPHVKAVSPVLSTYVQMRQGAYEGSSRIEGLSREALEEIELGEGRLPDPSSGTMELVVGPMVAQNFWEAKTGRGFWETGEQPAVDLYGKPFFTMFQSSGAEESGKQKKYVFPVSGLVKSDTDENGNPMYNEYSYGIY
;
A
#
# COMPACT_ATOMS: atom_id res chain seq x y z
N MET A 1 -0.23 -30.78 -63.71
CA MET A 1 0.28 -31.30 -62.39
C MET A 1 -0.71 -30.89 -61.32
N LYS A 2 -1.17 -31.83 -60.55
CA LYS A 2 -2.07 -31.53 -59.43
C LYS A 2 -1.27 -30.98 -58.27
N PHE A 3 -1.84 -30.00 -57.54
CA PHE A 3 -1.19 -29.39 -56.36
C PHE A 3 -0.71 -30.43 -55.34
N SER A 4 -1.44 -31.55 -55.20
CA SER A 4 -1.10 -32.69 -54.38
C SER A 4 0.24 -33.37 -54.77
N ASP A 5 0.59 -33.39 -56.07
CA ASP A 5 1.81 -34.01 -56.54
C ASP A 5 3.04 -33.16 -56.24
N LEU A 6 2.89 -31.83 -56.31
CA LEU A 6 3.92 -30.86 -55.91
C LEU A 6 4.22 -30.95 -54.44
N LEU A 7 3.18 -31.03 -53.61
CA LEU A 7 3.30 -31.16 -52.13
C LEU A 7 4.01 -32.47 -51.77
N ARG A 8 3.62 -33.58 -52.42
CA ARG A 8 4.24 -34.90 -52.16
C ARG A 8 5.70 -34.94 -52.57
N MET A 9 6.06 -34.29 -53.69
CA MET A 9 7.45 -34.16 -54.15
C MET A 9 8.29 -33.32 -53.18
N SER A 10 7.76 -32.20 -52.67
CA SER A 10 8.41 -31.34 -51.69
C SER A 10 8.68 -32.08 -50.38
N ILE A 11 7.69 -32.79 -49.85
CA ILE A 11 7.82 -33.57 -48.62
C ILE A 11 8.85 -34.68 -48.78
N ASN A 12 8.87 -35.37 -49.92
CA ASN A 12 9.85 -36.42 -50.19
C ASN A 12 11.29 -35.86 -50.28
N ASN A 13 11.49 -34.69 -50.86
CA ASN A 13 12.77 -34.01 -50.92
C ASN A 13 13.28 -33.60 -49.55
N LEU A 14 12.38 -33.08 -48.68
CA LEU A 14 12.66 -32.76 -47.28
C LEU A 14 13.07 -34.00 -46.46
N ARG A 15 12.41 -35.16 -46.69
CA ARG A 15 12.72 -36.42 -46.01
C ARG A 15 14.06 -37.03 -46.45
N ARG A 16 14.55 -36.78 -47.66
CA ARG A 16 15.84 -37.26 -48.13
C ARG A 16 17.04 -36.60 -47.41
N ARG A 17 16.88 -35.40 -46.90
CA ARG A 17 17.97 -34.65 -46.16
C ARG A 17 17.54 -34.30 -44.73
N LYS A 18 17.22 -35.35 -43.98
CA LYS A 18 16.61 -35.23 -42.63
C LYS A 18 17.39 -34.32 -41.68
N LEU A 19 18.72 -34.42 -41.64
CA LEU A 19 19.56 -33.61 -40.78
C LEU A 19 19.52 -32.12 -41.10
N ARG A 20 19.57 -31.74 -42.37
CA ARG A 20 19.53 -30.35 -42.80
C ARG A 20 18.15 -29.75 -42.49
N THR A 21 17.09 -30.48 -42.82
CA THR A 21 15.72 -30.06 -42.58
C THR A 21 15.45 -29.94 -41.08
N GLY A 22 15.92 -30.91 -40.26
CA GLY A 22 15.78 -30.87 -38.81
C GLY A 22 16.47 -29.67 -38.17
N LEU A 23 17.71 -29.37 -38.60
CA LEU A 23 18.46 -28.20 -38.06
C LEU A 23 17.76 -26.87 -38.45
N THR A 24 17.25 -26.76 -39.67
CA THR A 24 16.56 -25.56 -40.09
C THR A 24 15.24 -25.35 -39.31
N VAL A 25 14.45 -26.41 -39.14
CA VAL A 25 13.21 -26.36 -38.35
C VAL A 25 13.52 -26.04 -36.88
N LEU A 26 14.55 -26.68 -36.33
CA LEU A 26 14.96 -26.40 -34.94
C LEU A 26 15.35 -24.93 -34.77
N GLY A 27 16.11 -24.36 -35.71
CA GLY A 27 16.48 -22.94 -35.66
C GLY A 27 15.26 -22.00 -35.69
N VAL A 28 14.28 -22.31 -36.56
CA VAL A 28 13.04 -21.52 -36.66
C VAL A 28 12.22 -21.65 -35.35
N VAL A 29 12.08 -22.88 -34.84
CA VAL A 29 11.34 -23.14 -33.60
C VAL A 29 11.98 -22.40 -32.41
N ILE A 30 13.30 -22.48 -32.24
CA ILE A 30 13.98 -21.74 -31.17
C ILE A 30 13.81 -20.24 -31.33
N GLY A 31 13.99 -19.73 -32.56
CA GLY A 31 13.81 -18.30 -32.84
C GLY A 31 12.40 -17.80 -32.54
N THR A 32 11.39 -18.50 -33.00
CA THR A 32 9.99 -18.12 -32.73
C THR A 32 9.62 -18.28 -31.26
N ALA A 33 10.04 -19.35 -30.61
CA ALA A 33 9.82 -19.57 -29.20
C ALA A 33 10.44 -18.45 -28.34
N SER A 34 11.67 -18.04 -28.67
CA SER A 34 12.34 -16.94 -27.96
C SER A 34 11.56 -15.62 -28.07
N ILE A 35 11.02 -15.30 -29.23
CA ILE A 35 10.19 -14.08 -29.43
C ILE A 35 8.91 -14.17 -28.59
N VAL A 36 8.24 -15.32 -28.64
CA VAL A 36 6.98 -15.52 -27.89
C VAL A 36 7.22 -15.37 -26.38
N VAL A 37 8.28 -16.01 -25.87
CA VAL A 37 8.65 -15.91 -24.44
C VAL A 37 8.96 -14.46 -24.04
N MET A 38 9.73 -13.74 -24.87
CA MET A 38 10.09 -12.35 -24.61
C MET A 38 8.85 -11.44 -24.57
N VAL A 39 7.94 -11.60 -25.52
CA VAL A 39 6.70 -10.81 -25.56
C VAL A 39 5.79 -11.15 -24.38
N SER A 40 5.61 -12.46 -24.08
CA SER A 40 4.80 -12.90 -22.95
C SER A 40 5.34 -12.38 -21.62
N LEU A 41 6.66 -12.41 -21.43
CA LEU A 41 7.32 -11.87 -20.22
C LEU A 41 7.09 -10.36 -20.11
N GLY A 42 7.20 -9.62 -21.22
CA GLY A 42 6.96 -8.19 -21.26
C GLY A 42 5.52 -7.81 -20.89
N ILE A 43 4.55 -8.56 -21.38
CA ILE A 43 3.13 -8.35 -21.05
C ILE A 43 2.89 -8.68 -19.58
N GLY A 44 3.37 -9.82 -19.08
CA GLY A 44 3.20 -10.22 -17.70
C GLY A 44 3.84 -9.25 -16.71
N LEU A 45 5.07 -8.77 -16.98
CA LEU A 45 5.72 -7.76 -16.14
C LEU A 45 4.94 -6.44 -16.12
N LYS A 46 4.40 -6.02 -17.27
CA LYS A 46 3.56 -4.81 -17.33
C LYS A 46 2.32 -4.97 -16.47
N GLU A 47 1.63 -6.11 -16.55
CA GLU A 47 0.39 -6.38 -15.82
C GLU A 47 0.66 -6.39 -14.30
N ILE A 48 1.67 -7.12 -13.84
CA ILE A 48 2.09 -7.14 -12.43
C ILE A 48 2.46 -5.74 -11.94
N THR A 49 3.18 -4.97 -12.76
CA THR A 49 3.59 -3.61 -12.36
C THR A 49 2.39 -2.68 -12.21
N VAL A 50 1.43 -2.73 -13.14
CA VAL A 50 0.20 -1.92 -13.06
C VAL A 50 -0.61 -2.31 -11.82
N GLU A 51 -0.82 -3.61 -11.60
CA GLU A 51 -1.54 -4.13 -10.43
C GLU A 51 -0.87 -3.71 -9.10
N GLN A 52 0.46 -3.74 -9.05
CA GLN A 52 1.21 -3.28 -7.88
C GLN A 52 1.06 -1.78 -7.65
N TYR A 53 1.02 -0.96 -8.70
CA TYR A 53 0.77 0.48 -8.55
C TYR A 53 -0.68 0.76 -8.14
N GLU A 54 -1.65 0.04 -8.68
CA GLU A 54 -3.06 0.16 -8.30
C GLU A 54 -3.30 -0.25 -6.85
N SER A 55 -2.65 -1.31 -6.39
CA SER A 55 -2.73 -1.77 -5.00
C SER A 55 -1.99 -0.88 -4.01
N SER A 56 -0.94 -0.19 -4.46
CA SER A 56 -0.14 0.71 -3.62
C SER A 56 -0.77 2.10 -3.41
N GLY A 57 -1.90 2.39 -4.03
CA GLY A 57 -2.61 3.65 -3.94
C GLY A 57 -3.14 4.14 -5.29
N SER A 58 -3.95 5.18 -5.26
CA SER A 58 -4.52 5.76 -6.47
C SER A 58 -3.42 6.32 -7.39
N LEU A 59 -3.43 5.93 -8.66
CA LEU A 59 -2.54 6.48 -9.71
C LEU A 59 -2.71 8.00 -9.91
N THR A 60 -3.75 8.57 -9.34
CA THR A 60 -4.08 10.00 -9.40
C THR A 60 -3.66 10.77 -8.15
N LYS A 61 -3.13 10.10 -7.13
CA LYS A 61 -2.72 10.69 -5.85
C LYS A 61 -1.25 11.09 -5.89
N ILE A 62 -0.99 12.37 -5.63
CA ILE A 62 0.36 12.91 -5.51
C ILE A 62 0.60 13.26 -4.06
N GLN A 63 1.61 12.65 -3.45
CA GLN A 63 2.02 12.96 -2.09
C GLN A 63 3.14 14.00 -2.13
N VAL A 64 2.93 15.12 -1.43
CA VAL A 64 3.90 16.18 -1.31
C VAL A 64 4.44 16.20 0.12
N TYR A 65 5.72 16.02 0.25
CA TYR A 65 6.40 16.04 1.54
C TYR A 65 7.18 17.31 1.74
N ARG A 66 7.32 17.72 2.99
CA ARG A 66 8.26 18.78 3.36
C ARG A 66 9.67 18.36 2.94
N ASN A 67 10.34 19.25 2.24
CA ASN A 67 11.76 19.04 1.93
C ASN A 67 12.62 19.38 3.16
N TYR A 68 13.13 18.37 3.82
CA TYR A 68 14.21 18.51 4.79
C TYR A 68 15.55 18.62 4.03
N GLY A 69 15.75 19.72 3.30
CA GLY A 69 16.96 19.89 2.49
C GLY A 69 18.23 19.74 3.33
N MET A 70 19.20 18.99 2.79
CA MET A 70 20.55 18.85 3.36
C MET A 70 21.40 20.14 3.27
N GLY A 71 20.81 21.24 2.80
CA GLY A 71 21.44 22.56 2.78
C GLY A 71 20.62 23.46 3.65
N GLY A 72 21.15 23.83 4.81
CA GLY A 72 20.51 24.71 5.74
C GLY A 72 20.06 26.01 5.04
N SER A 73 18.79 26.09 4.74
CA SER A 73 18.15 27.37 4.49
C SER A 73 18.11 28.08 5.85
N GLU A 74 18.75 29.24 5.94
CA GLU A 74 18.76 30.05 7.16
C GLU A 74 17.36 30.55 7.57
N ASN A 75 16.34 30.28 6.75
CA ASN A 75 14.94 30.57 7.02
C ASN A 75 14.19 29.27 7.31
N GLU A 76 13.94 28.99 8.57
CA GLU A 76 13.14 27.85 9.03
C GLU A 76 11.71 27.83 8.43
N GLU A 77 11.22 28.96 7.91
CA GLU A 77 9.89 29.09 7.33
C GLU A 77 9.77 28.55 5.88
N ASP A 78 10.87 28.48 5.13
CA ASP A 78 10.83 28.11 3.70
C ASP A 78 10.55 26.61 3.42
N GLY A 79 10.46 25.79 4.44
CA GLY A 79 10.21 24.34 4.31
C GLY A 79 8.82 23.86 4.72
N PHE A 80 7.99 24.71 5.31
CA PHE A 80 6.67 24.29 5.80
C PHE A 80 5.60 24.35 4.70
N ILE A 81 4.73 23.33 4.72
CA ILE A 81 3.48 23.38 3.95
C ILE A 81 2.49 24.25 4.75
N THR A 82 2.22 25.43 4.26
CA THR A 82 1.31 26.40 4.86
C THR A 82 -0.05 26.38 4.17
N ASP A 83 -1.06 27.01 4.77
CA ASP A 83 -2.38 27.16 4.13
C ASP A 83 -2.29 27.84 2.77
N LYS A 84 -1.36 28.82 2.61
CA LYS A 84 -1.09 29.45 1.32
C LYS A 84 -0.56 28.46 0.28
N THR A 85 0.28 27.50 0.71
CA THR A 85 0.77 26.44 -0.16
C THR A 85 -0.37 25.53 -0.59
N ILE A 86 -1.26 25.18 0.34
CA ILE A 86 -2.46 24.35 0.07
C ILE A 86 -3.37 25.04 -0.96
N GLU A 87 -3.62 26.35 -0.79
CA GLU A 87 -4.41 27.13 -1.75
C GLU A 87 -3.75 27.17 -3.13
N SER A 88 -2.44 27.30 -3.19
CA SER A 88 -1.72 27.27 -4.47
C SER A 88 -1.85 25.92 -5.18
N PHE A 89 -1.86 24.81 -4.45
CA PHE A 89 -2.10 23.48 -5.02
C PHE A 89 -3.53 23.31 -5.53
N LYS A 90 -4.51 23.84 -4.82
CA LYS A 90 -5.91 23.83 -5.28
C LYS A 90 -6.12 24.61 -6.57
N ALA A 91 -5.29 25.60 -6.84
CA ALA A 91 -5.35 26.41 -8.06
C ALA A 91 -4.74 25.73 -9.29
N ILE A 92 -4.05 24.60 -9.14
CA ILE A 92 -3.43 23.87 -10.26
C ILE A 92 -4.53 23.21 -11.11
N PRO A 93 -4.54 23.39 -12.45
CA PRO A 93 -5.50 22.72 -13.31
C PRO A 93 -5.47 21.20 -13.14
N HIS A 94 -6.65 20.58 -13.15
CA HIS A 94 -6.86 19.13 -12.98
C HIS A 94 -6.63 18.58 -11.56
N VAL A 95 -6.31 19.40 -10.58
CA VAL A 95 -6.34 18.99 -9.17
C VAL A 95 -7.79 19.01 -8.71
N LYS A 96 -8.30 17.85 -8.25
CA LYS A 96 -9.67 17.70 -7.75
C LYS A 96 -9.81 18.09 -6.29
N ALA A 97 -8.87 17.65 -5.48
CA ALA A 97 -8.85 17.90 -4.04
C ALA A 97 -7.41 17.99 -3.54
N VAL A 98 -7.20 18.74 -2.46
CA VAL A 98 -5.93 18.81 -1.73
C VAL A 98 -6.26 18.55 -0.27
N SER A 99 -5.73 17.46 0.26
CA SER A 99 -5.88 17.10 1.66
C SER A 99 -4.57 17.32 2.41
N PRO A 100 -4.53 18.25 3.37
CA PRO A 100 -3.43 18.31 4.29
C PRO A 100 -3.44 17.09 5.20
N VAL A 101 -2.29 16.47 5.41
CA VAL A 101 -2.13 15.32 6.30
C VAL A 101 -1.30 15.74 7.50
N LEU A 102 -1.89 15.66 8.68
CA LEU A 102 -1.20 15.83 9.94
C LEU A 102 -0.92 14.45 10.52
N SER A 103 0.34 14.15 10.79
CA SER A 103 0.69 12.86 11.34
C SER A 103 1.51 12.98 12.62
N THR A 104 1.23 12.08 13.55
CA THR A 104 2.01 11.93 14.77
C THR A 104 2.06 10.46 15.17
N TYR A 105 2.99 10.12 16.07
CA TYR A 105 3.05 8.77 16.62
C TYR A 105 2.29 8.73 17.95
N VAL A 106 1.56 7.64 18.13
CA VAL A 106 0.83 7.37 19.38
C VAL A 106 1.27 6.04 19.96
N GLN A 107 1.37 5.99 21.27
CA GLN A 107 1.46 4.73 21.99
C GLN A 107 0.07 4.21 22.27
N MET A 108 -0.15 2.94 22.05
CA MET A 108 -1.44 2.28 22.22
C MET A 108 -1.32 1.22 23.30
N ARG A 109 -2.42 0.98 24.01
CA ARG A 109 -2.51 -0.12 24.95
C ARG A 109 -3.89 -0.75 24.89
N GLN A 110 -3.92 -2.08 24.82
CA GLN A 110 -5.14 -2.86 24.98
C GLN A 110 -4.85 -4.11 25.82
N GLY A 111 -5.36 -4.14 27.04
CA GLY A 111 -5.13 -5.25 27.97
C GLY A 111 -3.65 -5.42 28.33
N ALA A 112 -3.09 -6.59 27.99
CA ALA A 112 -1.68 -6.93 28.20
C ALA A 112 -0.76 -6.50 27.05
N TYR A 113 -1.34 -5.97 25.97
CA TYR A 113 -0.60 -5.57 24.77
C TYR A 113 -0.35 -4.07 24.76
N GLU A 114 0.85 -3.71 24.35
CA GLU A 114 1.27 -2.35 24.05
C GLU A 114 1.68 -2.28 22.60
N GLY A 115 1.57 -1.11 22.01
CA GLY A 115 1.91 -0.90 20.61
C GLY A 115 2.23 0.55 20.33
N SER A 116 2.78 0.80 19.15
CA SER A 116 3.00 2.14 18.63
C SER A 116 2.56 2.18 17.17
N SER A 117 1.82 3.20 16.80
CA SER A 117 1.43 3.40 15.42
C SER A 117 1.41 4.88 15.07
N ARG A 118 1.42 5.14 13.78
CA ARG A 118 1.22 6.48 13.24
C ARG A 118 -0.27 6.75 13.12
N ILE A 119 -0.71 7.87 13.64
CA ILE A 119 -2.05 8.40 13.45
C ILE A 119 -1.97 9.57 12.45
N GLU A 120 -2.90 9.60 11.53
CA GLU A 120 -2.99 10.62 10.49
C GLU A 120 -4.37 11.27 10.49
N GLY A 121 -4.38 12.59 10.63
CA GLY A 121 -5.59 13.37 10.41
C GLY A 121 -5.74 13.69 8.93
N LEU A 122 -6.82 13.21 8.34
CA LEU A 122 -7.17 13.40 6.94
C LEU A 122 -8.36 14.34 6.77
N SER A 123 -8.48 14.98 5.61
CA SER A 123 -9.70 15.68 5.26
C SER A 123 -10.85 14.68 5.00
N ARG A 124 -12.09 15.17 5.05
CA ARG A 124 -13.28 14.33 4.81
C ARG A 124 -13.24 13.67 3.43
N GLU A 125 -12.83 14.42 2.43
CA GLU A 125 -12.73 13.94 1.05
C GLU A 125 -11.70 12.79 0.91
N ALA A 126 -10.59 12.88 1.66
CA ALA A 126 -9.57 11.84 1.66
C ALA A 126 -10.03 10.59 2.45
N LEU A 127 -10.80 10.78 3.52
CA LEU A 127 -11.39 9.65 4.25
C LEU A 127 -12.44 8.89 3.43
N GLU A 128 -13.18 9.59 2.57
CA GLU A 128 -14.18 8.97 1.68
C GLU A 128 -13.57 8.10 0.59
N GLU A 129 -12.28 8.25 0.29
CA GLU A 129 -11.55 7.37 -0.62
C GLU A 129 -11.13 6.03 0.02
N ILE A 130 -11.18 5.93 1.35
CA ILE A 130 -10.82 4.72 2.08
C ILE A 130 -11.96 3.70 1.99
N GLU A 131 -11.70 2.57 1.37
CA GLU A 131 -12.65 1.44 1.39
C GLU A 131 -12.68 0.78 2.77
N LEU A 132 -13.86 0.73 3.37
CA LEU A 132 -14.07 0.06 4.65
C LEU A 132 -14.50 -1.40 4.44
N GLY A 133 -13.91 -2.29 5.22
CA GLY A 133 -14.34 -3.69 5.34
C GLY A 133 -15.43 -3.86 6.39
N GLU A 134 -15.38 -3.08 7.47
CA GLU A 134 -16.34 -3.12 8.57
C GLU A 134 -16.55 -1.74 9.17
N GLY A 135 -17.74 -1.49 9.69
CA GLY A 135 -18.08 -0.24 10.34
C GLY A 135 -18.47 0.90 9.41
N ARG A 136 -18.16 2.12 9.80
CA ARG A 136 -18.50 3.36 9.09
C ARG A 136 -17.38 4.40 9.21
N LEU A 137 -17.41 5.39 8.34
CA LEU A 137 -16.54 6.56 8.48
C LEU A 137 -16.86 7.36 9.76
N PRO A 138 -15.87 8.05 10.34
CA PRO A 138 -16.06 8.92 11.49
C PRO A 138 -17.14 9.96 11.24
N ASP A 139 -17.98 10.21 12.24
CA ASP A 139 -19.02 11.23 12.19
C ASP A 139 -18.53 12.52 12.87
N PRO A 140 -18.28 13.60 12.13
CA PRO A 140 -17.85 14.87 12.70
C PRO A 140 -18.84 15.47 13.70
N SER A 141 -20.12 15.07 13.62
CA SER A 141 -21.18 15.57 14.50
C SER A 141 -21.27 14.82 15.84
N SER A 142 -20.57 13.68 15.98
CA SER A 142 -20.65 12.84 17.18
C SER A 142 -20.09 13.52 18.46
N GLY A 143 -19.31 14.60 18.29
CA GLY A 143 -18.62 15.28 19.41
C GLY A 143 -17.48 14.46 20.04
N THR A 144 -17.23 13.26 19.56
CA THR A 144 -16.10 12.40 19.92
C THR A 144 -15.22 12.17 18.71
N MET A 145 -13.91 12.14 18.93
CA MET A 145 -12.98 11.76 17.86
C MET A 145 -13.07 10.25 17.67
N GLU A 146 -13.48 9.84 16.49
CA GLU A 146 -13.58 8.44 16.09
C GLU A 146 -12.42 8.10 15.15
N LEU A 147 -11.98 6.84 15.16
CA LEU A 147 -10.86 6.37 14.36
C LEU A 147 -11.31 5.35 13.32
N VAL A 148 -10.67 5.41 12.15
CA VAL A 148 -10.62 4.31 11.19
C VAL A 148 -9.25 3.66 11.30
N VAL A 149 -9.21 2.34 11.39
CA VAL A 149 -7.99 1.59 11.69
C VAL A 149 -7.68 0.62 10.57
N GLY A 150 -6.44 0.59 10.14
CA GLY A 150 -5.96 -0.39 9.17
C GLY A 150 -5.87 -1.79 9.80
N PRO A 151 -6.16 -2.85 9.04
CA PRO A 151 -6.21 -4.21 9.55
C PRO A 151 -4.87 -4.70 10.10
N MET A 152 -3.77 -4.16 9.60
CA MET A 152 -2.41 -4.56 10.01
C MET A 152 -1.89 -3.80 11.23
N VAL A 153 -2.64 -2.84 11.77
CA VAL A 153 -2.27 -2.12 12.99
C VAL A 153 -2.11 -3.10 14.17
N ALA A 154 -2.84 -4.23 14.17
CA ALA A 154 -2.66 -5.28 15.18
C ALA A 154 -1.23 -5.83 15.24
N GLN A 155 -0.51 -5.85 14.12
CA GLN A 155 0.89 -6.34 14.06
C GLN A 155 1.87 -5.40 14.78
N ASN A 156 1.47 -4.16 15.02
CA ASN A 156 2.27 -3.17 15.75
C ASN A 156 2.16 -3.31 17.27
N PHE A 157 1.45 -4.34 17.75
CA PHE A 157 1.34 -4.64 19.17
C PHE A 157 2.31 -5.72 19.59
N TRP A 158 2.78 -5.63 20.83
CA TRP A 158 3.59 -6.63 21.51
C TRP A 158 3.07 -6.85 22.92
N GLU A 159 3.34 -8.00 23.48
CA GLU A 159 3.02 -8.27 24.88
C GLU A 159 3.92 -7.45 25.82
N ALA A 160 3.33 -6.62 26.67
CA ALA A 160 4.07 -5.69 27.51
C ALA A 160 5.09 -6.35 28.48
N LYS A 161 4.85 -7.62 28.87
CA LYS A 161 5.73 -8.37 29.77
C LYS A 161 6.94 -8.99 29.08
N THR A 162 6.76 -9.51 27.90
CA THR A 162 7.78 -10.28 27.16
C THR A 162 8.46 -9.48 26.08
N GLY A 163 7.85 -8.37 25.63
CA GLY A 163 8.28 -7.58 24.49
C GLY A 163 8.09 -8.29 23.15
N ARG A 164 7.42 -9.46 23.11
CA ARG A 164 7.27 -10.26 21.89
C ARG A 164 6.00 -9.87 21.14
N GLY A 165 6.13 -9.66 19.86
CA GLY A 165 5.05 -9.29 18.96
C GLY A 165 5.07 -10.11 17.66
N PHE A 166 4.31 -9.64 16.69
CA PHE A 166 4.21 -10.30 15.38
C PHE A 166 5.58 -10.47 14.69
N TRP A 167 6.43 -9.48 14.77
CA TRP A 167 7.72 -9.45 14.07
C TRP A 167 8.74 -10.47 14.60
N GLU A 168 8.58 -10.94 15.86
CA GLU A 168 9.41 -11.98 16.44
C GLU A 168 8.79 -13.36 16.38
N THR A 169 7.45 -13.44 16.41
CA THR A 169 6.74 -14.72 16.55
C THR A 169 6.10 -15.19 15.25
N GLY A 170 5.80 -14.26 14.33
CA GLY A 170 4.97 -14.50 13.15
C GLY A 170 3.48 -14.69 13.48
N GLU A 171 3.10 -14.62 14.75
CA GLU A 171 1.71 -14.76 15.19
C GLU A 171 1.10 -13.39 15.48
N GLN A 172 -0.11 -13.17 14.98
CA GLN A 172 -0.81 -11.91 15.20
C GLN A 172 -1.22 -11.78 16.67
N PRO A 173 -0.87 -10.66 17.35
CA PRO A 173 -1.32 -10.39 18.71
C PRO A 173 -2.85 -10.43 18.81
N ALA A 174 -3.36 -10.97 19.94
CA ALA A 174 -4.80 -11.09 20.18
C ALA A 174 -5.40 -9.73 20.62
N VAL A 175 -5.34 -8.74 19.71
CA VAL A 175 -5.87 -7.39 19.88
C VAL A 175 -7.13 -7.27 19.05
N ASP A 176 -8.21 -6.79 19.66
CA ASP A 176 -9.47 -6.51 19.00
C ASP A 176 -9.49 -5.06 18.54
N LEU A 177 -9.30 -4.85 17.24
CA LEU A 177 -9.18 -3.50 16.66
C LEU A 177 -10.51 -2.75 16.62
N TYR A 178 -11.65 -3.45 16.55
CA TYR A 178 -12.96 -2.83 16.37
C TYR A 178 -13.86 -2.92 17.60
N GLY A 179 -13.86 -4.07 18.27
CA GLY A 179 -14.77 -4.33 19.41
C GLY A 179 -14.37 -3.65 20.71
N LYS A 180 -13.13 -3.20 20.84
CA LYS A 180 -12.61 -2.60 22.09
C LYS A 180 -11.82 -1.33 21.80
N PRO A 181 -12.10 -0.25 22.51
CA PRO A 181 -11.37 1.00 22.34
C PRO A 181 -9.89 0.85 22.74
N PHE A 182 -9.03 1.59 22.05
CA PHE A 182 -7.64 1.72 22.44
C PHE A 182 -7.47 2.85 23.45
N PHE A 183 -6.57 2.62 24.40
CA PHE A 183 -5.99 3.72 25.14
C PHE A 183 -4.81 4.26 24.36
N THR A 184 -4.90 5.49 23.90
CA THR A 184 -3.82 6.16 23.18
C THR A 184 -3.16 7.19 24.07
N MET A 185 -1.84 7.25 23.96
CA MET A 185 -1.01 8.25 24.61
C MET A 185 -0.19 8.95 23.53
N PHE A 186 -0.30 10.28 23.46
CA PHE A 186 0.55 11.04 22.55
C PHE A 186 1.96 11.11 23.12
N GLN A 187 2.93 10.74 22.29
CA GLN A 187 4.32 10.94 22.62
C GLN A 187 4.66 12.41 22.31
N SER A 188 4.82 13.21 23.36
CA SER A 188 5.30 14.58 23.20
C SER A 188 6.78 14.55 22.83
N SER A 189 7.09 14.91 21.58
CA SER A 189 8.47 15.13 21.16
C SER A 189 8.98 16.41 21.83
N GLY A 190 9.70 16.29 22.96
CA GLY A 190 10.42 17.41 23.56
C GLY A 190 10.00 17.87 24.94
N ALA A 191 9.14 17.16 25.67
CA ALA A 191 8.88 17.42 27.08
C ALA A 191 9.47 16.31 27.93
N GLU A 192 10.75 16.35 28.18
CA GLU A 192 11.27 15.97 29.49
C GLU A 192 10.59 16.88 30.54
N GLU A 193 10.04 16.28 31.59
CA GLU A 193 9.42 16.96 32.72
C GLU A 193 7.94 17.41 32.56
N SER A 194 7.04 16.47 32.59
CA SER A 194 5.92 16.53 33.54
C SER A 194 5.11 15.24 33.50
N GLY A 195 5.36 14.35 34.38
CA GLY A 195 4.90 13.00 34.64
C GLY A 195 3.41 12.65 34.60
N LYS A 196 2.60 13.28 33.78
CA LYS A 196 1.21 12.90 33.57
C LYS A 196 0.93 12.79 32.06
N GLN A 197 1.22 11.62 31.49
CA GLN A 197 0.73 11.26 30.17
C GLN A 197 -0.81 11.29 30.16
N LYS A 198 -1.39 12.16 29.37
CA LYS A 198 -2.85 12.17 29.19
C LYS A 198 -3.25 10.95 28.37
N LYS A 199 -4.11 10.14 28.96
CA LYS A 199 -4.74 9.00 28.27
C LYS A 199 -5.98 9.49 27.55
N TYR A 200 -6.06 9.19 26.29
CA TYR A 200 -7.23 9.41 25.48
C TYR A 200 -7.83 8.06 25.08
N VAL A 201 -9.14 7.98 25.02
CA VAL A 201 -9.85 6.81 24.54
C VAL A 201 -10.61 7.22 23.30
N PHE A 202 -10.28 6.59 22.19
CA PHE A 202 -10.98 6.86 20.94
C PHE A 202 -11.73 5.60 20.49
N PRO A 203 -13.04 5.72 20.25
CA PRO A 203 -13.78 4.62 19.65
C PRO A 203 -13.32 4.42 18.20
N VAL A 204 -13.21 3.17 17.80
CA VAL A 204 -12.97 2.81 16.41
C VAL A 204 -14.32 2.70 15.73
N SER A 205 -14.55 3.52 14.71
CA SER A 205 -15.79 3.56 13.94
C SER A 205 -15.76 2.66 12.71
N GLY A 206 -14.58 2.35 12.19
CA GLY A 206 -14.42 1.50 11.02
C GLY A 206 -13.07 0.86 10.91
N LEU A 207 -13.03 -0.28 10.21
CA LEU A 207 -11.80 -0.95 9.78
C LEU A 207 -11.64 -0.80 8.27
N VAL A 208 -10.43 -0.50 7.84
CA VAL A 208 -10.08 -0.51 6.42
C VAL A 208 -10.22 -1.92 5.88
N LYS A 209 -10.72 -2.02 4.66
CA LYS A 209 -10.86 -3.29 3.95
C LYS A 209 -9.50 -3.96 3.77
N SER A 210 -9.45 -5.22 4.10
CA SER A 210 -8.31 -6.09 3.82
C SER A 210 -8.63 -6.92 2.59
N ASP A 211 -7.94 -6.67 1.51
CA ASP A 211 -8.01 -7.52 0.34
C ASP A 211 -7.06 -8.72 0.53
N THR A 212 -7.39 -9.84 -0.08
CA THR A 212 -6.55 -11.04 -0.09
C THR A 212 -6.19 -11.40 -1.52
N ASP A 213 -4.98 -11.91 -1.71
CA ASP A 213 -4.57 -12.48 -3.00
C ASP A 213 -5.30 -13.80 -3.31
N GLU A 214 -5.06 -14.37 -4.47
CA GLU A 214 -5.64 -15.66 -4.90
C GLU A 214 -5.29 -16.83 -3.96
N ASN A 215 -4.24 -16.69 -3.15
CA ASN A 215 -3.79 -17.70 -2.18
C ASN A 215 -4.35 -17.45 -0.77
N GLY A 216 -5.15 -16.39 -0.59
CA GLY A 216 -5.70 -16.01 0.71
C GLY A 216 -4.75 -15.20 1.59
N ASN A 217 -3.61 -14.73 1.07
CA ASN A 217 -2.72 -13.87 1.83
C ASN A 217 -3.24 -12.43 1.81
N PRO A 218 -3.11 -11.68 2.90
CA PRO A 218 -3.57 -10.30 2.95
C PRO A 218 -2.73 -9.44 1.99
N MET A 219 -3.42 -8.70 1.13
CA MET A 219 -2.82 -7.66 0.30
C MET A 219 -2.72 -6.35 1.10
N TYR A 220 -1.59 -5.69 0.97
CA TYR A 220 -1.31 -4.46 1.68
C TYR A 220 -1.59 -3.27 0.76
N ASN A 221 -2.36 -2.32 1.24
CA ASN A 221 -2.54 -1.01 0.64
C ASN A 221 -1.95 0.09 1.54
N GLU A 222 -1.94 1.34 1.07
CA GLU A 222 -1.39 2.47 1.83
C GLU A 222 -2.07 2.70 3.19
N TYR A 223 -3.31 2.23 3.36
CA TYR A 223 -4.10 2.41 4.58
C TYR A 223 -4.02 1.23 5.55
N SER A 224 -3.32 0.15 5.18
CA SER A 224 -3.31 -1.09 5.97
C SER A 224 -2.68 -0.95 7.35
N TYR A 225 -1.69 -0.09 7.51
CA TYR A 225 -0.92 0.10 8.75
C TYR A 225 -1.24 1.39 9.50
N GLY A 226 -2.12 2.22 8.99
CA GLY A 226 -2.43 3.54 9.51
C GLY A 226 -3.63 3.55 10.47
N ILE A 227 -3.71 4.62 11.24
CA ILE A 227 -4.87 5.03 12.04
C ILE A 227 -5.28 6.41 11.53
N TYR A 228 -6.55 6.59 11.21
CA TYR A 228 -7.11 7.76 10.54
C TYR A 228 -8.27 8.35 11.31
#